data_5b88a948537ac9dbf6db0fb25411db18
#
_entry.id   5b88a948537ac9dbf6db0fb25411db18
#
_cell.length_a   1.000
_cell.length_b   1.000
_cell.length_c   1.000
_cell.angle_alpha   90.00
_cell.angle_beta   90.00
_cell.angle_gamma   90.00
#
_symmetry.space_group_name_H-M   'P 1'
#
loop_
_entity.id
_entity.type
_entity.pdbx_description
1 polymer ?
#
loop_
_entity_poly.entity_id
_entity_poly.type
_entity_poly.pdbx_seq_one_letter_code
_entity_poly.pdbx_strand_id
1 'polypeptide(L)'
;MHLRTLLPLALAATAAFAQTAKVSPEKEASMKADLAGQIDAMKKQAQVMVDSVFSFGELGFQEFETSKYLSGILEKEGFKVERGLYGIPTSWVATWGSGKPVISLGSDIDDIPQASQKPAVGWHEPMIEGAPGHGEGHNSGVPLNIVAAIAVKRLMEREHLQGTIQLWPGVAEELVGAKAYFVKNGLFKNVDVVLFCHVANNLGVSWGPSLNQNGLVSIEYMFKGESAHAAGAPWRGKSALDAVELMDVGWNFRREHLRLAQRSHYVISNGGDQPNVVPPTASVWYYFREADYEHIMDLWQKGDNMAKGATLMTDTTFTSRLLGSAWPGHFNKAIAEDMYENIKKVGLPTWSDDDQKLAKGLQKELGVRVTGLATKIQEMRSPRLPQNTDAEGGGEGFGNQPTGGGSDDIGDVSWVVPTVTLRYPSNIPGGPGHNWANGVSMATPIAHKGVVAGAKVQAMTMVDILLHPGLVKAAWDYFNNVETKELKYKSFIRDQDKPAIWLNQKTMEQYRDRMKQYYYDPAKYDTYLEQLGIKYPTVR
;
A
#
# COMPACT_ATOMS: atom_id res chain seq x y z
N MET A 1 48.02 -1.20 -60.37
CA MET A 1 46.76 -1.00 -59.67
C MET A 1 46.78 -1.88 -58.42
N HIS A 2 47.17 -1.30 -57.27
CA HIS A 2 47.25 -2.04 -56.00
C HIS A 2 46.03 -1.72 -55.18
N LEU A 3 45.18 -2.75 -54.95
CA LEU A 3 44.05 -2.68 -54.03
C LEU A 3 44.60 -2.85 -52.59
N ARG A 4 44.43 -1.83 -51.74
CA ARG A 4 44.67 -1.92 -50.30
C ARG A 4 43.38 -2.27 -49.62
N THR A 5 43.30 -3.48 -49.07
CA THR A 5 42.27 -3.94 -48.15
C THR A 5 42.48 -3.32 -46.78
N LEU A 6 41.50 -2.52 -46.32
CA LEU A 6 41.42 -2.00 -44.96
C LEU A 6 40.63 -3.02 -44.12
N LEU A 7 41.27 -3.64 -43.13
CA LEU A 7 40.60 -4.38 -42.07
C LEU A 7 40.04 -3.40 -41.03
N PRO A 8 38.79 -3.55 -40.56
CA PRO A 8 38.31 -2.78 -39.41
C PRO A 8 38.80 -3.43 -38.12
N LEU A 9 39.51 -2.66 -37.30
CA LEU A 9 39.85 -2.98 -35.93
C LEU A 9 38.56 -2.91 -35.08
N ALA A 10 38.03 -4.05 -34.67
CA ALA A 10 36.96 -4.11 -33.67
C ALA A 10 37.58 -3.90 -32.28
N LEU A 11 37.38 -2.74 -31.67
CA LEU A 11 37.67 -2.50 -30.28
C LEU A 11 36.61 -3.23 -29.45
N ALA A 12 36.97 -4.39 -28.89
CA ALA A 12 36.20 -5.06 -27.84
C ALA A 12 36.41 -4.29 -26.53
N ALA A 13 35.42 -3.49 -26.12
CA ALA A 13 35.36 -2.90 -24.81
C ALA A 13 35.04 -4.02 -23.80
N THR A 14 36.05 -4.60 -23.18
CA THR A 14 35.90 -5.44 -21.99
C THR A 14 35.43 -4.54 -20.84
N ALA A 15 34.16 -4.58 -20.49
CA ALA A 15 33.65 -4.05 -19.24
C ALA A 15 34.30 -4.86 -18.11
N ALA A 16 35.35 -4.29 -17.52
CA ALA A 16 35.90 -4.79 -16.28
C ALA A 16 34.85 -4.63 -15.19
N PHE A 17 34.21 -5.70 -14.77
CA PHE A 17 33.51 -5.76 -13.51
C PHE A 17 34.56 -5.52 -12.44
N ALA A 18 34.60 -4.31 -11.88
CA ALA A 18 35.35 -4.03 -10.69
C ALA A 18 34.80 -4.94 -9.57
N GLN A 19 35.55 -5.98 -9.25
CA GLN A 19 35.26 -6.86 -8.13
C GLN A 19 35.37 -5.98 -6.88
N THR A 20 34.24 -5.54 -6.32
CA THR A 20 34.20 -4.83 -5.04
C THR A 20 34.95 -5.70 -4.04
N ALA A 21 36.07 -5.19 -3.49
CA ALA A 21 36.80 -5.86 -2.44
C ALA A 21 35.79 -6.23 -1.34
N LYS A 22 35.79 -7.52 -0.92
CA LYS A 22 34.87 -7.98 0.14
C LYS A 22 35.06 -7.09 1.36
N VAL A 23 34.01 -6.35 1.72
CA VAL A 23 33.98 -5.56 2.95
C VAL A 23 34.08 -6.55 4.12
N SER A 24 34.93 -6.25 5.14
CA SER A 24 35.03 -7.15 6.30
C SER A 24 33.74 -7.07 7.14
N PRO A 25 33.40 -8.13 7.89
CA PRO A 25 32.25 -8.13 8.79
C PRO A 25 32.29 -6.97 9.82
N GLU A 26 33.47 -6.60 10.29
CA GLU A 26 33.64 -5.50 11.23
C GLU A 26 33.33 -4.14 10.57
N LYS A 27 33.78 -3.95 9.33
CA LYS A 27 33.50 -2.72 8.56
C LYS A 27 32.00 -2.62 8.24
N GLU A 28 31.36 -3.72 7.86
CA GLU A 28 29.91 -3.77 7.63
C GLU A 28 29.12 -3.45 8.91
N ALA A 29 29.49 -4.06 10.04
CA ALA A 29 28.88 -3.75 11.34
C ALA A 29 29.04 -2.27 11.71
N SER A 30 30.22 -1.67 11.44
CA SER A 30 30.47 -0.25 11.64
C SER A 30 29.59 0.62 10.74
N MET A 31 29.41 0.27 9.47
CA MET A 31 28.51 0.99 8.54
C MET A 31 27.06 0.95 9.05
N LYS A 32 26.58 -0.19 9.50
CA LYS A 32 25.21 -0.34 10.04
C LYS A 32 25.02 0.44 11.35
N ALA A 33 26.03 0.46 12.21
CA ALA A 33 25.99 1.25 13.45
C ALA A 33 25.95 2.76 13.16
N ASP A 34 26.75 3.22 12.19
CA ASP A 34 26.77 4.61 11.74
C ASP A 34 25.41 5.02 11.14
N LEU A 35 24.82 4.18 10.28
CA LEU A 35 23.48 4.42 9.75
C LEU A 35 22.42 4.57 10.85
N ALA A 36 22.45 3.70 11.85
CA ALA A 36 21.54 3.82 13.00
C ALA A 36 21.71 5.16 13.71
N GLY A 37 22.96 5.61 13.91
CA GLY A 37 23.27 6.92 14.50
C GLY A 37 22.79 8.10 13.64
N GLN A 38 22.96 8.04 12.31
CA GLN A 38 22.47 9.06 11.40
C GLN A 38 20.94 9.14 11.40
N ILE A 39 20.24 7.99 11.44
CA ILE A 39 18.79 7.93 11.53
C ILE A 39 18.29 8.48 12.86
N ASP A 40 18.96 8.17 13.98
CA ASP A 40 18.66 8.76 15.28
C ASP A 40 18.83 10.30 15.29
N ALA A 41 19.82 10.83 14.57
CA ALA A 41 20.00 12.26 14.40
C ALA A 41 18.88 12.92 13.57
N MET A 42 18.24 12.17 12.67
CA MET A 42 17.12 12.62 11.84
C MET A 42 15.74 12.39 12.48
N LYS A 43 15.63 11.94 13.73
CA LYS A 43 14.35 11.66 14.40
C LYS A 43 13.38 12.86 14.39
N LYS A 44 13.91 14.08 14.48
CA LYS A 44 13.08 15.30 14.38
C LYS A 44 12.53 15.50 12.98
N GLN A 45 13.34 15.30 11.96
CA GLN A 45 12.89 15.37 10.56
C GLN A 45 11.83 14.30 10.27
N ALA A 46 12.01 13.08 10.79
CA ALA A 46 11.02 12.00 10.69
C ALA A 46 9.68 12.40 11.34
N GLN A 47 9.72 12.92 12.57
CA GLN A 47 8.53 13.40 13.29
C GLN A 47 7.81 14.49 12.49
N VAL A 48 8.53 15.49 11.98
CA VAL A 48 7.92 16.58 11.20
C VAL A 48 7.24 16.06 9.95
N MET A 49 7.85 15.11 9.23
CA MET A 49 7.24 14.48 8.06
C MET A 49 5.96 13.72 8.40
N VAL A 50 6.01 12.89 9.44
CA VAL A 50 4.87 12.08 9.91
C VAL A 50 3.69 12.96 10.31
N ASP A 51 3.95 13.99 11.11
CA ASP A 51 2.94 14.90 11.61
C ASP A 51 2.35 15.77 10.49
N SER A 52 3.19 16.20 9.53
CA SER A 52 2.72 16.98 8.37
C SER A 52 1.78 16.17 7.50
N VAL A 53 2.17 14.94 7.11
CA VAL A 53 1.32 14.07 6.29
C VAL A 53 0.03 13.72 7.03
N PHE A 54 0.11 13.40 8.33
CA PHE A 54 -1.09 13.18 9.15
C PHE A 54 -2.05 14.36 9.08
N SER A 55 -1.53 15.58 9.12
CA SER A 55 -2.34 16.79 9.12
C SER A 55 -3.04 17.09 7.79
N PHE A 56 -2.53 16.56 6.66
CA PHE A 56 -3.12 16.78 5.33
C PHE A 56 -4.41 15.97 5.13
N GLY A 57 -4.46 14.73 5.60
CA GLY A 57 -5.65 13.90 5.62
C GLY A 57 -6.28 13.67 4.25
N GLU A 58 -5.53 13.21 3.24
CA GLU A 58 -5.95 13.18 1.85
C GLU A 58 -6.35 11.77 1.39
N LEU A 59 -7.53 11.66 0.79
CA LEU A 59 -8.04 10.41 0.21
C LEU A 59 -7.34 10.03 -1.09
N GLY A 60 -7.38 8.75 -1.43
CA GLY A 60 -6.78 8.18 -2.62
C GLY A 60 -7.12 8.92 -3.92
N PHE A 61 -6.13 9.12 -4.78
CA PHE A 61 -6.08 9.98 -5.97
C PHE A 61 -6.17 11.49 -5.71
N GLN A 62 -6.25 11.91 -4.45
CA GLN A 62 -6.37 13.32 -4.06
C GLN A 62 -5.21 13.76 -3.15
N GLU A 63 -4.12 13.00 -3.07
CA GLU A 63 -2.95 13.19 -2.19
C GLU A 63 -2.01 14.30 -2.70
N PHE A 64 -2.57 15.47 -3.07
CA PHE A 64 -1.80 16.55 -3.72
C PHE A 64 -0.79 17.21 -2.79
N GLU A 65 -1.19 17.56 -1.56
CA GLU A 65 -0.28 18.19 -0.59
C GLU A 65 0.76 17.19 -0.09
N THR A 66 0.35 15.96 0.19
CA THR A 66 1.24 14.86 0.62
C THR A 66 2.31 14.57 -0.44
N SER A 67 1.90 14.37 -1.69
CA SER A 67 2.82 14.10 -2.81
C SER A 67 3.78 15.26 -3.06
N LYS A 68 3.30 16.49 -3.06
CA LYS A 68 4.10 17.70 -3.21
C LYS A 68 5.12 17.83 -2.08
N TYR A 69 4.69 17.63 -0.85
CA TYR A 69 5.53 17.77 0.35
C TYR A 69 6.66 16.75 0.37
N LEU A 70 6.33 15.46 0.26
CA LEU A 70 7.32 14.37 0.36
C LEU A 70 8.29 14.38 -0.83
N SER A 71 7.80 14.54 -2.05
CA SER A 71 8.67 14.63 -3.24
C SER A 71 9.57 15.86 -3.22
N GLY A 72 9.09 16.99 -2.67
CA GLY A 72 9.89 18.21 -2.51
C GLY A 72 11.02 18.07 -1.50
N ILE A 73 10.89 17.21 -0.48
CA ILE A 73 12.00 16.87 0.44
C ILE A 73 13.08 16.10 -0.31
N LEU A 74 12.71 15.11 -1.10
CA LEU A 74 13.66 14.31 -1.90
C LEU A 74 14.41 15.15 -2.94
N GLU A 75 13.74 16.11 -3.58
CA GLU A 75 14.42 17.07 -4.49
C GLU A 75 15.49 17.90 -3.76
N LYS A 76 15.17 18.41 -2.56
CA LYS A 76 16.13 19.15 -1.74
C LYS A 76 17.33 18.30 -1.31
N GLU A 77 17.12 16.99 -1.14
CA GLU A 77 18.18 16.01 -0.83
C GLU A 77 18.90 15.51 -2.09
N GLY A 78 18.62 16.08 -3.27
CA GLY A 78 19.34 15.80 -4.51
C GLY A 78 18.85 14.60 -5.31
N PHE A 79 17.66 14.08 -5.03
CA PHE A 79 17.02 13.08 -5.86
C PHE A 79 16.42 13.74 -7.12
N LYS A 80 16.51 13.06 -8.26
CA LYS A 80 15.75 13.43 -9.46
C LYS A 80 14.31 12.94 -9.28
N VAL A 81 13.34 13.85 -9.32
CA VAL A 81 11.92 13.53 -9.14
C VAL A 81 11.14 13.70 -10.45
N GLU A 82 10.39 12.67 -10.82
CA GLU A 82 9.43 12.68 -11.92
C GLU A 82 8.02 12.54 -11.34
N ARG A 83 7.06 13.37 -11.78
CA ARG A 83 5.70 13.47 -11.22
C ARG A 83 4.63 13.21 -12.27
N GLY A 84 3.42 12.87 -11.83
CA GLY A 84 2.26 12.68 -12.71
C GLY A 84 2.39 11.46 -13.62
N LEU A 85 2.99 10.38 -13.11
CA LEU A 85 3.27 9.19 -13.90
C LEU A 85 1.97 8.44 -14.26
N TYR A 86 1.95 7.91 -15.47
CA TYR A 86 0.90 6.98 -15.94
C TYR A 86 -0.54 7.53 -15.85
N GLY A 87 -0.68 8.88 -15.93
CA GLY A 87 -1.97 9.55 -15.85
C GLY A 87 -2.52 9.69 -14.42
N ILE A 88 -1.70 9.47 -13.39
CA ILE A 88 -2.04 9.66 -11.99
C ILE A 88 -1.34 10.93 -11.47
N PRO A 89 -2.05 12.05 -11.28
CA PRO A 89 -1.44 13.36 -10.95
C PRO A 89 -0.63 13.37 -9.65
N THR A 90 -1.03 12.56 -8.66
CA THR A 90 -0.39 12.48 -7.34
C THR A 90 0.76 11.49 -7.26
N SER A 91 1.01 10.73 -8.33
CA SER A 91 2.15 9.81 -8.40
C SER A 91 3.47 10.53 -8.65
N TRP A 92 4.55 9.94 -8.15
CA TRP A 92 5.92 10.38 -8.43
C TRP A 92 6.91 9.24 -8.26
N VAL A 93 8.08 9.40 -8.86
CA VAL A 93 9.26 8.56 -8.59
C VAL A 93 10.46 9.46 -8.36
N ALA A 94 11.22 9.18 -7.32
CA ALA A 94 12.46 9.87 -6.99
C ALA A 94 13.63 8.90 -7.11
N THR A 95 14.67 9.28 -7.86
CA THR A 95 15.82 8.41 -8.15
C THR A 95 17.12 9.13 -7.82
N TRP A 96 18.06 8.41 -7.17
CA TRP A 96 19.40 8.88 -6.88
C TRP A 96 20.42 7.75 -7.10
N GLY A 97 21.63 8.13 -7.51
CA GLY A 97 22.70 7.18 -7.79
C GLY A 97 22.66 6.62 -9.22
N SER A 98 23.47 5.63 -9.49
CA SER A 98 23.53 4.98 -10.80
C SER A 98 24.11 3.57 -10.71
N GLY A 99 23.78 2.73 -11.67
CA GLY A 99 24.23 1.33 -11.72
C GLY A 99 23.38 0.40 -10.84
N LYS A 100 23.90 -0.80 -10.67
CA LYS A 100 23.25 -1.90 -9.95
C LYS A 100 23.88 -2.12 -8.58
N PRO A 101 23.11 -2.61 -7.59
CA PRO A 101 21.68 -2.93 -7.66
C PRO A 101 20.79 -1.69 -7.70
N VAL A 102 19.58 -1.79 -8.29
CA VAL A 102 18.51 -0.82 -8.16
C VAL A 102 17.59 -1.26 -7.04
N ILE A 103 17.61 -0.54 -5.93
CA ILE A 103 16.79 -0.80 -4.74
C ILE A 103 15.64 0.19 -4.74
N SER A 104 14.42 -0.31 -4.72
CA SER A 104 13.20 0.48 -4.81
C SER A 104 12.42 0.45 -3.51
N LEU A 105 12.16 1.62 -2.93
CA LEU A 105 11.45 1.79 -1.66
C LEU A 105 10.04 2.30 -1.92
N GLY A 106 9.03 1.63 -1.38
CA GLY A 106 7.63 2.03 -1.52
C GLY A 106 6.89 2.01 -0.19
N SER A 107 5.85 2.82 -0.08
CA SER A 107 4.83 2.79 0.97
C SER A 107 3.64 3.65 0.58
N ASP A 108 2.50 3.41 1.19
CA ASP A 108 1.24 4.08 0.91
C ASP A 108 1.16 5.46 1.54
N ILE A 109 0.28 6.33 0.99
CA ILE A 109 0.18 7.73 1.42
C ILE A 109 -1.25 8.27 1.52
N ASP A 110 -2.26 7.50 1.16
CA ASP A 110 -3.65 7.93 1.18
C ASP A 110 -4.37 7.61 2.49
N ASP A 111 -5.54 8.22 2.66
CA ASP A 111 -6.40 8.12 3.82
C ASP A 111 -7.70 7.38 3.52
N ILE A 112 -8.45 7.10 4.60
CA ILE A 112 -9.80 6.55 4.51
C ILE A 112 -10.86 7.61 4.83
N PRO A 113 -12.09 7.48 4.24
CA PRO A 113 -13.17 8.42 4.53
C PRO A 113 -13.66 8.29 5.98
N GLN A 114 -14.18 9.40 6.53
CA GLN A 114 -14.83 9.47 7.84
C GLN A 114 -13.97 9.02 9.04
N ALA A 115 -12.65 9.09 8.92
CA ALA A 115 -11.71 8.64 9.95
C ALA A 115 -10.98 9.79 10.65
N SER A 116 -11.45 11.04 10.50
CA SER A 116 -10.86 12.19 11.19
C SER A 116 -10.81 11.94 12.70
N GLN A 117 -9.64 12.13 13.30
CA GLN A 117 -9.40 11.84 14.72
C GLN A 117 -8.32 12.77 15.27
N LYS A 118 -8.52 13.30 16.48
CA LYS A 118 -7.47 13.97 17.24
C LYS A 118 -6.42 12.97 17.69
N PRO A 119 -5.15 13.15 17.32
CA PRO A 119 -4.08 12.24 17.78
C PRO A 119 -3.92 12.32 19.30
N ALA A 120 -3.43 11.24 19.91
CA ALA A 120 -3.23 11.10 21.36
C ALA A 120 -4.50 11.15 22.24
N VAL A 121 -5.69 11.27 21.66
CA VAL A 121 -6.97 11.22 22.37
C VAL A 121 -7.55 9.82 22.26
N GLY A 122 -7.62 9.09 23.38
CA GLY A 122 -7.94 7.66 23.44
C GLY A 122 -9.42 7.31 23.30
N TRP A 123 -10.25 8.20 22.76
CA TRP A 123 -11.66 7.98 22.39
C TRP A 123 -11.97 8.71 21.08
N HIS A 124 -13.13 8.41 20.48
CA HIS A 124 -13.52 9.07 19.23
C HIS A 124 -13.78 10.58 19.47
N GLU A 125 -12.91 11.38 18.92
CA GLU A 125 -13.01 12.85 18.91
C GLU A 125 -12.44 13.39 17.59
N PRO A 126 -13.29 13.55 16.56
CA PRO A 126 -12.82 14.00 15.24
C PRO A 126 -12.29 15.43 15.29
N MET A 127 -11.30 15.74 14.48
CA MET A 127 -10.87 17.12 14.25
C MET A 127 -11.94 17.88 13.44
N ILE A 128 -12.52 17.20 12.45
CA ILE A 128 -13.65 17.69 11.64
C ILE A 128 -14.59 16.50 11.44
N GLU A 129 -15.84 16.65 11.88
CA GLU A 129 -16.86 15.62 11.75
C GLU A 129 -17.05 15.20 10.28
N GLY A 130 -17.00 13.88 10.01
CA GLY A 130 -17.17 13.28 8.69
C GLY A 130 -15.98 13.44 7.74
N ALA A 131 -14.91 14.16 8.12
CA ALA A 131 -13.72 14.32 7.30
C ALA A 131 -12.88 13.01 7.23
N PRO A 132 -12.04 12.85 6.18
CA PRO A 132 -11.07 11.76 6.11
C PRO A 132 -9.99 11.88 7.18
N GLY A 133 -9.22 10.80 7.37
CA GLY A 133 -8.09 10.75 8.28
C GLY A 133 -7.33 9.45 8.20
N HIS A 134 -6.11 9.43 8.75
CA HIS A 134 -5.20 8.28 8.77
C HIS A 134 -5.69 7.14 9.69
N GLY A 135 -6.84 6.57 9.35
CA GLY A 135 -7.45 5.46 10.09
C GLY A 135 -6.80 4.09 9.88
N GLU A 136 -5.69 4.04 9.14
CA GLU A 136 -4.77 2.91 9.05
C GLU A 136 -3.34 3.33 9.43
N GLY A 137 -2.83 4.45 8.91
CA GLY A 137 -1.54 5.02 9.30
C GLY A 137 -0.55 5.19 8.15
N HIS A 138 -1.02 5.40 6.92
CA HIS A 138 -0.21 5.61 5.72
C HIS A 138 0.60 6.93 5.75
N ASN A 139 0.42 7.78 6.76
CA ASN A 139 1.23 8.99 6.95
C ASN A 139 2.70 8.72 7.29
N SER A 140 3.09 7.49 7.61
CA SER A 140 4.36 7.22 8.29
C SER A 140 5.37 6.42 7.45
N GLY A 141 4.93 5.66 6.44
CA GLY A 141 5.81 4.75 5.70
C GLY A 141 6.73 5.45 4.70
N VAL A 142 6.24 6.40 3.90
CA VAL A 142 7.13 7.17 2.99
C VAL A 142 8.11 8.04 3.79
N PRO A 143 7.74 8.73 4.89
CA PRO A 143 8.70 9.35 5.81
C PRO A 143 9.80 8.41 6.31
N LEU A 144 9.46 7.17 6.68
CA LEU A 144 10.41 6.12 7.05
C LEU A 144 11.42 5.86 5.91
N ASN A 145 10.92 5.64 4.70
CA ASN A 145 11.73 5.36 3.53
C ASN A 145 12.62 6.55 3.14
N ILE A 146 12.14 7.80 3.28
CA ILE A 146 12.94 9.02 3.03
C ILE A 146 14.13 9.08 4.00
N VAL A 147 13.92 8.88 5.30
CA VAL A 147 15.00 8.90 6.30
C VAL A 147 16.01 7.79 6.01
N ALA A 148 15.55 6.58 5.70
CA ALA A 148 16.43 5.46 5.34
C ALA A 148 17.26 5.78 4.08
N ALA A 149 16.61 6.29 3.03
CA ALA A 149 17.25 6.63 1.76
C ALA A 149 18.31 7.73 1.92
N ILE A 150 18.03 8.79 2.68
CA ILE A 150 18.99 9.87 2.95
C ILE A 150 20.23 9.32 3.68
N ALA A 151 20.04 8.49 4.71
CA ALA A 151 21.15 7.89 5.44
C ALA A 151 22.01 6.99 4.55
N VAL A 152 21.38 6.11 3.75
CA VAL A 152 22.08 5.22 2.82
C VAL A 152 22.76 6.00 1.70
N LYS A 153 22.13 7.04 1.15
CA LYS A 153 22.75 7.94 0.17
C LYS A 153 24.07 8.53 0.71
N ARG A 154 24.04 9.10 1.91
CA ARG A 154 25.24 9.67 2.56
C ARG A 154 26.34 8.62 2.79
N LEU A 155 25.95 7.41 3.16
CA LEU A 155 26.88 6.28 3.27
C LEU A 155 27.48 5.92 1.91
N MET A 156 26.66 5.79 0.87
CA MET A 156 27.11 5.45 -0.48
C MET A 156 28.10 6.50 -1.03
N GLU A 157 27.82 7.79 -0.80
CA GLU A 157 28.73 8.88 -1.18
C GLU A 157 30.08 8.77 -0.47
N ARG A 158 30.07 8.53 0.83
CA ARG A 158 31.29 8.44 1.64
C ARG A 158 32.13 7.19 1.34
N GLU A 159 31.48 6.05 1.17
CA GLU A 159 32.15 4.77 0.94
C GLU A 159 32.31 4.44 -0.56
N HIS A 160 31.90 5.37 -1.45
CA HIS A 160 31.94 5.22 -2.91
C HIS A 160 31.24 3.94 -3.42
N LEU A 161 30.11 3.58 -2.78
CA LEU A 161 29.30 2.43 -3.19
C LEU A 161 28.47 2.76 -4.42
N GLN A 162 28.45 1.83 -5.38
CA GLN A 162 27.60 1.93 -6.57
C GLN A 162 26.22 1.32 -6.31
N GLY A 163 25.21 1.88 -6.96
CA GLY A 163 23.83 1.43 -6.89
C GLY A 163 22.87 2.57 -7.14
N THR A 164 21.60 2.24 -7.28
CA THR A 164 20.53 3.20 -7.49
C THR A 164 19.48 3.04 -6.39
N ILE A 165 19.10 4.15 -5.78
CA ILE A 165 17.99 4.23 -4.81
C ILE A 165 16.80 4.86 -5.55
N GLN A 166 15.65 4.18 -5.53
CA GLN A 166 14.40 4.65 -6.08
C GLN A 166 13.34 4.70 -4.97
N LEU A 167 12.56 5.78 -4.90
CA LEU A 167 11.40 5.88 -3.99
C LEU A 167 10.14 6.19 -4.80
N TRP A 168 9.00 5.67 -4.34
CA TRP A 168 7.70 5.93 -4.94
C TRP A 168 6.58 5.80 -3.88
N PRO A 169 5.47 6.56 -4.00
CA PRO A 169 4.32 6.43 -3.13
C PRO A 169 3.34 5.39 -3.66
N GLY A 170 2.73 4.61 -2.77
CA GLY A 170 1.50 3.90 -3.04
C GLY A 170 0.34 4.90 -2.98
N VAL A 171 -0.06 5.40 -4.15
CA VAL A 171 -1.19 6.31 -4.32
C VAL A 171 -2.47 5.50 -4.39
N ALA A 172 -3.53 5.98 -3.73
CA ALA A 172 -4.85 5.37 -3.75
C ALA A 172 -4.83 3.86 -3.42
N GLU A 173 -4.04 3.46 -2.41
CA GLU A 173 -3.93 2.07 -1.96
C GLU A 173 -5.27 1.56 -1.42
N GLU A 174 -5.99 2.36 -0.66
CA GLU A 174 -7.31 2.06 -0.08
C GLU A 174 -8.38 1.75 -1.16
N LEU A 175 -8.10 2.16 -2.40
CA LEU A 175 -8.89 1.85 -3.58
C LEU A 175 -8.27 0.75 -4.45
N VAL A 176 -7.10 0.21 -4.06
CA VAL A 176 -6.20 -0.64 -4.87
C VAL A 176 -5.97 -0.05 -6.27
N GLY A 177 -5.76 1.27 -6.29
CA GLY A 177 -5.96 2.09 -7.48
C GLY A 177 -4.73 2.33 -8.36
N ALA A 178 -3.51 2.15 -7.87
CA ALA A 178 -2.34 2.64 -8.57
C ALA A 178 -1.25 1.62 -8.89
N LYS A 179 -0.87 0.71 -7.97
CA LYS A 179 0.32 -0.15 -8.14
C LYS A 179 0.21 -1.07 -9.35
N ALA A 180 -0.99 -1.59 -9.68
CA ALA A 180 -1.22 -2.37 -10.89
C ALA A 180 -0.95 -1.55 -12.18
N TYR A 181 -1.23 -0.24 -12.20
CA TYR A 181 -0.86 0.66 -13.30
C TYR A 181 0.65 0.92 -13.35
N PHE A 182 1.32 1.03 -12.21
CA PHE A 182 2.79 1.15 -12.16
C PHE A 182 3.46 -0.09 -12.76
N VAL A 183 2.97 -1.29 -12.41
CA VAL A 183 3.44 -2.55 -12.99
C VAL A 183 3.17 -2.60 -14.50
N LYS A 184 1.93 -2.34 -14.94
CA LYS A 184 1.54 -2.36 -16.37
C LYS A 184 2.40 -1.42 -17.22
N ASN A 185 2.79 -0.27 -16.67
CA ASN A 185 3.60 0.73 -17.37
C ASN A 185 5.13 0.56 -17.18
N GLY A 186 5.55 -0.48 -16.45
CA GLY A 186 6.95 -0.90 -16.37
C GLY A 186 7.82 -0.13 -15.39
N LEU A 187 7.27 0.52 -14.35
CA LEU A 187 8.05 1.22 -13.32
C LEU A 187 9.12 0.32 -12.69
N PHE A 188 8.85 -0.96 -12.54
CA PHE A 188 9.73 -1.92 -11.87
C PHE A 188 10.62 -2.74 -12.82
N LYS A 189 10.59 -2.47 -14.13
CA LYS A 189 11.31 -3.27 -15.15
C LYS A 189 12.82 -3.38 -14.92
N ASN A 190 13.43 -2.32 -14.38
CA ASN A 190 14.88 -2.25 -14.15
C ASN A 190 15.23 -2.36 -12.65
N VAL A 191 14.28 -2.62 -11.78
CA VAL A 191 14.45 -2.77 -10.33
C VAL A 191 14.98 -4.16 -10.01
N ASP A 192 15.93 -4.27 -9.08
CA ASP A 192 16.46 -5.55 -8.64
C ASP A 192 15.74 -6.09 -7.40
N VAL A 193 15.33 -5.20 -6.48
CA VAL A 193 14.61 -5.55 -5.25
C VAL A 193 13.70 -4.39 -4.86
N VAL A 194 12.48 -4.71 -4.42
CA VAL A 194 11.55 -3.77 -3.77
C VAL A 194 11.52 -4.05 -2.27
N LEU A 195 11.83 -3.03 -1.50
CA LEU A 195 11.66 -2.98 -0.06
C LEU A 195 10.44 -2.10 0.25
N PHE A 196 9.29 -2.71 0.34
CA PHE A 196 8.05 -2.04 0.75
C PHE A 196 7.97 -1.97 2.27
N CYS A 197 7.30 -0.96 2.82
CA CYS A 197 6.99 -0.93 4.24
C CYS A 197 5.54 -0.51 4.48
N HIS A 198 4.95 -1.07 5.52
CA HIS A 198 3.57 -0.80 5.91
C HIS A 198 3.44 -0.74 7.42
N VAL A 199 2.63 0.18 7.92
CA VAL A 199 2.34 0.35 9.34
C VAL A 199 1.78 -0.94 9.96
N ALA A 200 2.18 -1.19 11.21
CA ALA A 200 1.70 -2.32 12.00
C ALA A 200 1.79 -2.00 13.49
N ASN A 201 1.39 -2.94 14.32
CA ASN A 201 1.54 -2.86 15.77
C ASN A 201 2.77 -3.60 16.32
N ASN A 202 3.62 -4.13 15.43
CA ASN A 202 4.85 -4.82 15.79
C ASN A 202 5.89 -4.66 14.68
N LEU A 203 7.14 -5.02 14.95
CA LEU A 203 8.23 -5.05 13.99
C LEU A 203 8.39 -6.47 13.45
N GLY A 204 8.28 -6.65 12.15
CA GLY A 204 8.31 -7.97 11.53
C GLY A 204 8.38 -7.95 10.01
N VAL A 205 8.64 -9.12 9.45
CA VAL A 205 8.62 -9.41 8.01
C VAL A 205 8.13 -10.84 7.80
N SER A 206 7.56 -11.12 6.65
CA SER A 206 7.14 -12.45 6.23
C SER A 206 7.57 -12.73 4.79
N TRP A 207 7.56 -14.01 4.37
CA TRP A 207 7.88 -14.43 3.02
C TRP A 207 6.89 -15.51 2.54
N GLY A 208 6.91 -15.80 1.25
CA GLY A 208 6.02 -16.76 0.61
C GLY A 208 4.63 -16.20 0.30
N PRO A 209 3.67 -17.05 -0.04
CA PRO A 209 2.29 -16.64 -0.31
C PRO A 209 1.66 -15.96 0.89
N SER A 210 0.97 -14.85 0.69
CA SER A 210 0.26 -14.13 1.72
C SER A 210 -1.09 -14.79 2.01
N LEU A 211 -1.10 -15.78 2.90
CA LEU A 211 -2.30 -16.59 3.20
C LEU A 211 -3.45 -15.83 3.85
N ASN A 212 -3.18 -14.64 4.38
CA ASN A 212 -4.18 -13.80 5.05
C ASN A 212 -4.60 -12.59 4.19
N GLN A 213 -4.19 -12.55 2.92
CA GLN A 213 -4.58 -11.50 1.98
C GLN A 213 -5.23 -12.15 0.76
N ASN A 214 -6.32 -11.55 0.31
CA ASN A 214 -6.95 -11.86 -0.96
C ASN A 214 -6.46 -10.88 -2.02
N GLY A 215 -6.40 -11.34 -3.27
CA GLY A 215 -6.44 -10.40 -4.37
C GLY A 215 -7.86 -9.91 -4.61
N LEU A 216 -8.03 -8.88 -5.43
CA LEU A 216 -9.35 -8.37 -5.78
C LEU A 216 -9.38 -7.68 -7.14
N VAL A 217 -10.60 -7.56 -7.68
CA VAL A 217 -10.95 -6.56 -8.68
C VAL A 217 -12.01 -5.61 -8.12
N SER A 218 -11.78 -4.32 -8.35
CA SER A 218 -12.67 -3.21 -8.03
C SER A 218 -13.34 -2.75 -9.32
N ILE A 219 -14.64 -3.00 -9.46
CA ILE A 219 -15.35 -2.79 -10.72
C ILE A 219 -16.66 -2.07 -10.51
N GLU A 220 -16.96 -1.09 -11.35
CA GLU A 220 -18.24 -0.41 -11.38
C GLU A 220 -19.05 -0.84 -12.60
N TYR A 221 -20.30 -1.24 -12.37
CA TYR A 221 -21.32 -1.53 -13.38
C TYR A 221 -22.24 -0.34 -13.51
N MET A 222 -22.32 0.24 -14.71
CA MET A 222 -23.12 1.42 -15.03
C MET A 222 -24.25 1.02 -15.95
N PHE A 223 -25.48 1.13 -15.45
CA PHE A 223 -26.70 0.78 -16.19
C PHE A 223 -27.30 2.01 -16.84
N LYS A 224 -27.89 1.79 -18.02
CA LYS A 224 -28.57 2.82 -18.79
C LYS A 224 -29.96 2.30 -19.25
N GLY A 225 -30.97 3.04 -18.89
CA GLY A 225 -32.36 2.80 -19.24
C GLY A 225 -32.99 4.01 -19.95
N GLU A 226 -34.25 4.29 -19.67
CA GLU A 226 -35.04 5.39 -20.25
C GLU A 226 -35.89 6.05 -19.17
N SER A 227 -35.90 7.38 -19.12
CA SER A 227 -36.73 8.13 -18.17
C SER A 227 -38.20 8.20 -18.59
N ALA A 228 -39.07 8.25 -17.59
CA ALA A 228 -40.48 8.53 -17.76
C ALA A 228 -41.07 9.17 -16.50
N HIS A 229 -42.25 9.76 -16.60
CA HIS A 229 -42.97 10.20 -15.40
C HIS A 229 -43.44 8.99 -14.60
N ALA A 230 -42.88 8.78 -13.41
CA ALA A 230 -43.05 7.56 -12.63
C ALA A 230 -44.50 7.25 -12.25
N ALA A 231 -45.35 8.25 -12.08
CA ALA A 231 -46.78 8.07 -11.82
C ALA A 231 -47.68 8.15 -13.08
N GLY A 232 -47.33 9.04 -14.03
CA GLY A 232 -48.20 9.32 -15.19
C GLY A 232 -48.02 8.35 -16.35
N ALA A 233 -46.81 7.84 -16.59
CA ALA A 233 -46.49 6.97 -17.71
C ALA A 233 -45.30 6.02 -17.42
N PRO A 234 -45.28 5.28 -16.27
CA PRO A 234 -44.15 4.43 -15.90
C PRO A 234 -43.82 3.36 -16.96
N TRP A 235 -44.81 2.86 -17.69
CA TRP A 235 -44.62 1.85 -18.75
C TRP A 235 -43.79 2.32 -19.95
N ARG A 236 -43.45 3.62 -20.02
CA ARG A 236 -42.58 4.20 -21.05
C ARG A 236 -41.13 4.29 -20.60
N GLY A 237 -40.87 4.09 -19.29
CA GLY A 237 -39.54 4.11 -18.73
C GLY A 237 -38.91 2.72 -18.68
N LYS A 238 -37.60 2.72 -18.50
CA LYS A 238 -36.75 1.53 -18.20
C LYS A 238 -35.81 1.91 -17.07
N SER A 239 -36.07 1.38 -15.87
CA SER A 239 -35.34 1.78 -14.67
C SER A 239 -33.94 1.14 -14.63
N ALA A 240 -32.91 1.98 -14.69
CA ALA A 240 -31.56 1.56 -14.47
C ALA A 240 -31.31 1.17 -12.99
N LEU A 241 -32.05 1.78 -12.05
CA LEU A 241 -31.98 1.43 -10.63
C LEU A 241 -32.50 0.02 -10.37
N ASP A 242 -33.63 -0.38 -11.02
CA ASP A 242 -34.13 -1.74 -10.88
C ASP A 242 -33.13 -2.78 -11.39
N ALA A 243 -32.34 -2.44 -12.42
CA ALA A 243 -31.27 -3.31 -12.89
C ALA A 243 -30.14 -3.45 -11.85
N VAL A 244 -29.76 -2.36 -11.15
CA VAL A 244 -28.81 -2.40 -10.04
C VAL A 244 -29.33 -3.30 -8.91
N GLU A 245 -30.57 -3.08 -8.47
CA GLU A 245 -31.17 -3.85 -7.37
C GLU A 245 -31.29 -5.34 -7.72
N LEU A 246 -31.69 -5.68 -8.94
CA LEU A 246 -31.78 -7.07 -9.41
C LEU A 246 -30.41 -7.73 -9.51
N MET A 247 -29.37 -7.00 -9.92
CA MET A 247 -27.98 -7.48 -9.89
C MET A 247 -27.56 -7.79 -8.46
N ASP A 248 -27.83 -6.88 -7.50
CA ASP A 248 -27.42 -7.01 -6.10
C ASP A 248 -28.16 -8.17 -5.42
N VAL A 249 -29.47 -8.31 -5.64
CA VAL A 249 -30.27 -9.44 -5.15
C VAL A 249 -29.75 -10.76 -5.74
N GLY A 250 -29.52 -10.82 -7.05
CA GLY A 250 -28.98 -12.00 -7.73
C GLY A 250 -27.61 -12.40 -7.18
N TRP A 251 -26.73 -11.41 -6.93
CA TRP A 251 -25.43 -11.65 -6.31
C TRP A 251 -25.57 -12.19 -4.88
N ASN A 252 -26.46 -11.63 -4.07
CA ASN A 252 -26.68 -12.07 -2.71
C ASN A 252 -27.19 -13.51 -2.63
N PHE A 253 -28.07 -13.95 -3.54
CA PHE A 253 -28.45 -15.36 -3.65
C PHE A 253 -27.30 -16.25 -4.13
N ARG A 254 -26.41 -15.72 -4.97
CA ARG A 254 -25.24 -16.47 -5.47
C ARG A 254 -24.20 -16.73 -4.37
N ARG A 255 -24.10 -15.89 -3.34
CA ARG A 255 -23.10 -16.00 -2.28
C ARG A 255 -23.11 -17.37 -1.59
N GLU A 256 -24.27 -18.00 -1.43
CA GLU A 256 -24.41 -19.34 -0.86
C GLU A 256 -23.59 -20.41 -1.61
N HIS A 257 -23.37 -20.20 -2.90
CA HIS A 257 -22.71 -21.15 -3.81
C HIS A 257 -21.31 -20.69 -4.23
N LEU A 258 -20.67 -19.83 -3.46
CA LEU A 258 -19.30 -19.36 -3.67
C LEU A 258 -18.36 -20.04 -2.68
N ARG A 259 -17.05 -20.05 -3.00
CA ARG A 259 -15.99 -20.60 -2.13
C ARG A 259 -15.96 -19.85 -0.80
N LEU A 260 -15.50 -20.52 0.29
CA LEU A 260 -15.43 -19.94 1.63
C LEU A 260 -14.43 -18.78 1.73
N ALA A 261 -13.36 -18.79 0.92
CA ALA A 261 -12.36 -17.73 0.88
C ALA A 261 -12.87 -16.42 0.25
N GLN A 262 -13.91 -16.49 -0.60
CA GLN A 262 -14.43 -15.32 -1.27
C GLN A 262 -14.94 -14.26 -0.29
N ARG A 263 -14.73 -13.00 -0.64
CA ARG A 263 -15.38 -11.84 -0.01
C ARG A 263 -15.83 -10.90 -1.12
N SER A 264 -17.06 -10.40 -1.01
CA SER A 264 -17.58 -9.43 -1.96
C SER A 264 -18.38 -8.38 -1.22
N HIS A 265 -18.23 -7.15 -1.65
CA HIS A 265 -18.89 -5.97 -1.08
C HIS A 265 -19.36 -5.10 -2.22
N TYR A 266 -20.38 -4.28 -2.00
CA TYR A 266 -20.80 -3.29 -2.97
C TYR A 266 -21.38 -2.05 -2.31
N VAL A 267 -21.38 -0.97 -3.08
CA VAL A 267 -22.13 0.25 -2.80
C VAL A 267 -22.85 0.68 -4.07
N ILE A 268 -24.08 1.18 -3.94
CA ILE A 268 -24.77 1.85 -5.05
C ILE A 268 -24.13 3.22 -5.20
N SER A 269 -23.37 3.42 -6.27
CA SER A 269 -22.64 4.66 -6.53
C SER A 269 -23.50 5.75 -7.18
N ASN A 270 -24.59 5.37 -7.83
CA ASN A 270 -25.64 6.25 -8.34
C ASN A 270 -27.00 5.52 -8.28
N GLY A 271 -27.97 6.07 -7.55
CA GLY A 271 -29.33 5.53 -7.40
C GLY A 271 -30.42 6.32 -8.17
N GLY A 272 -30.05 7.28 -9.02
CA GLY A 272 -30.98 8.19 -9.70
C GLY A 272 -31.13 9.53 -8.98
N ASP A 273 -32.03 10.40 -9.45
CA ASP A 273 -32.10 11.79 -9.02
C ASP A 273 -33.25 12.06 -8.04
N GLN A 274 -34.51 11.69 -8.42
CA GLN A 274 -35.72 11.94 -7.61
C GLN A 274 -36.84 10.95 -7.91
N PRO A 275 -37.74 10.64 -6.94
CA PRO A 275 -38.67 9.51 -7.03
C PRO A 275 -39.74 9.61 -8.11
N ASN A 276 -40.06 10.80 -8.62
CA ASN A 276 -41.09 11.01 -9.65
C ASN A 276 -40.55 10.84 -11.09
N VAL A 277 -39.28 10.49 -11.25
CA VAL A 277 -38.64 10.20 -12.53
C VAL A 277 -38.10 8.78 -12.50
N VAL A 278 -38.49 7.95 -13.49
CA VAL A 278 -37.85 6.62 -13.66
C VAL A 278 -36.35 6.82 -13.92
N PRO A 279 -35.45 6.26 -13.12
CA PRO A 279 -34.02 6.52 -13.23
C PRO A 279 -33.43 6.04 -14.57
N PRO A 280 -32.99 6.94 -15.48
CA PRO A 280 -32.38 6.53 -16.75
C PRO A 280 -30.94 6.05 -16.62
N THR A 281 -30.26 6.37 -15.50
CA THR A 281 -28.92 5.92 -15.19
C THR A 281 -28.83 5.52 -13.73
N ALA A 282 -28.13 4.43 -13.46
CA ALA A 282 -27.74 4.01 -12.12
C ALA A 282 -26.44 3.22 -12.19
N SER A 283 -25.71 3.13 -11.08
CA SER A 283 -24.48 2.35 -11.02
C SER A 283 -24.24 1.72 -9.66
N VAL A 284 -23.53 0.61 -9.66
CA VAL A 284 -23.10 -0.12 -8.48
C VAL A 284 -21.61 -0.47 -8.58
N TRP A 285 -20.90 -0.27 -7.50
CA TRP A 285 -19.47 -0.53 -7.40
C TRP A 285 -19.23 -1.75 -6.52
N TYR A 286 -18.59 -2.78 -7.08
CA TYR A 286 -18.27 -4.05 -6.44
C TYR A 286 -16.79 -4.23 -6.18
N TYR A 287 -16.46 -4.89 -5.06
CA TYR A 287 -15.19 -5.59 -4.82
C TYR A 287 -15.45 -7.09 -4.88
N PHE A 288 -14.72 -7.80 -5.75
CA PHE A 288 -14.68 -9.25 -5.81
C PHE A 288 -13.31 -9.72 -5.36
N ARG A 289 -13.26 -10.38 -4.19
CA ARG A 289 -12.02 -10.82 -3.53
C ARG A 289 -11.94 -12.34 -3.49
N GLU A 290 -10.80 -12.90 -3.84
CA GLU A 290 -10.48 -14.32 -3.74
C GLU A 290 -8.96 -14.54 -3.54
N ALA A 291 -8.57 -15.81 -3.28
CA ALA A 291 -7.23 -16.18 -2.91
C ALA A 291 -6.23 -16.19 -4.08
N ASP A 292 -6.69 -16.26 -5.33
CA ASP A 292 -5.85 -16.35 -6.51
C ASP A 292 -6.51 -15.74 -7.76
N TYR A 293 -5.70 -15.56 -8.79
CA TYR A 293 -6.11 -14.93 -10.04
C TYR A 293 -7.32 -15.62 -10.71
N GLU A 294 -7.29 -16.94 -10.83
CA GLU A 294 -8.32 -17.70 -11.56
C GLU A 294 -9.68 -17.60 -10.86
N HIS A 295 -9.70 -17.65 -9.52
CA HIS A 295 -10.93 -17.51 -8.76
C HIS A 295 -11.45 -16.07 -8.73
N ILE A 296 -10.55 -15.06 -8.76
CA ILE A 296 -10.96 -13.65 -8.91
C ILE A 296 -11.63 -13.44 -10.27
N MET A 297 -11.04 -13.97 -11.35
CA MET A 297 -11.62 -13.90 -12.69
C MET A 297 -12.97 -14.62 -12.79
N ASP A 298 -13.13 -15.76 -12.10
CA ASP A 298 -14.40 -16.48 -12.02
C ASP A 298 -15.49 -15.65 -11.31
N LEU A 299 -15.14 -14.98 -10.19
CA LEU A 299 -16.06 -14.06 -9.51
C LEU A 299 -16.45 -12.89 -10.40
N TRP A 300 -15.49 -12.28 -11.08
CA TRP A 300 -15.76 -11.18 -12.02
C TRP A 300 -16.70 -11.61 -13.15
N GLN A 301 -16.44 -12.76 -13.77
CA GLN A 301 -17.33 -13.32 -14.81
C GLN A 301 -18.75 -13.59 -14.29
N LYS A 302 -18.87 -14.05 -13.03
CA LYS A 302 -20.19 -14.21 -12.39
C LYS A 302 -20.88 -12.86 -12.18
N GLY A 303 -20.13 -11.81 -11.79
CA GLY A 303 -20.61 -10.43 -11.70
C GLY A 303 -21.16 -9.94 -13.05
N ASP A 304 -20.40 -10.10 -14.12
CA ASP A 304 -20.81 -9.74 -15.48
C ASP A 304 -22.10 -10.47 -15.91
N ASN A 305 -22.24 -11.76 -15.54
CA ASN A 305 -23.45 -12.54 -15.82
C ASN A 305 -24.66 -12.03 -15.04
N MET A 306 -24.48 -11.57 -13.77
CA MET A 306 -25.57 -10.95 -12.99
C MET A 306 -26.00 -9.63 -13.62
N ALA A 307 -25.05 -8.77 -14.01
CA ALA A 307 -25.36 -7.52 -14.72
C ALA A 307 -26.13 -7.78 -16.02
N LYS A 308 -25.69 -8.76 -16.82
CA LYS A 308 -26.39 -9.18 -18.04
C LYS A 308 -27.81 -9.70 -17.75
N GLY A 309 -27.96 -10.52 -16.71
CA GLY A 309 -29.31 -11.01 -16.30
C GLY A 309 -30.23 -9.86 -15.89
N ALA A 310 -29.74 -8.91 -15.13
CA ALA A 310 -30.48 -7.72 -14.72
C ALA A 310 -30.95 -6.89 -15.92
N THR A 311 -30.09 -6.67 -16.93
CA THR A 311 -30.47 -5.92 -18.13
C THR A 311 -31.56 -6.62 -18.93
N LEU A 312 -31.58 -7.96 -19.00
CA LEU A 312 -32.62 -8.73 -19.67
C LEU A 312 -33.98 -8.61 -18.96
N MET A 313 -33.97 -8.48 -17.63
CA MET A 313 -35.22 -8.32 -16.85
C MET A 313 -35.79 -6.91 -16.90
N THR A 314 -34.97 -5.89 -17.18
CA THR A 314 -35.35 -4.47 -17.11
C THR A 314 -35.34 -3.75 -18.46
N ASP A 315 -35.02 -4.47 -19.54
CA ASP A 315 -34.83 -3.88 -20.89
C ASP A 315 -33.80 -2.73 -20.91
N THR A 316 -32.81 -2.77 -20.03
CA THR A 316 -31.72 -1.80 -19.95
C THR A 316 -30.44 -2.28 -20.64
N THR A 317 -29.39 -1.49 -20.61
CA THR A 317 -28.05 -1.88 -21.05
C THR A 317 -27.05 -1.58 -19.95
N PHE A 318 -25.86 -2.22 -19.98
CA PHE A 318 -24.78 -1.88 -19.05
C PHE A 318 -23.43 -1.76 -19.74
N THR A 319 -22.55 -1.02 -19.10
CA THR A 319 -21.09 -1.01 -19.32
C THR A 319 -20.39 -1.19 -17.99
N SER A 320 -19.13 -1.63 -18.01
CA SER A 320 -18.33 -1.75 -16.80
C SER A 320 -16.98 -1.07 -16.97
N ARG A 321 -16.44 -0.54 -15.84
CA ARG A 321 -15.07 -0.02 -15.76
C ARG A 321 -14.37 -0.59 -14.55
N LEU A 322 -13.11 -0.97 -14.71
CA LEU A 322 -12.25 -1.34 -13.60
C LEU A 322 -11.74 -0.08 -12.92
N LEU A 323 -11.91 0.01 -11.61
CA LEU A 323 -11.47 1.15 -10.79
C LEU A 323 -10.13 0.88 -10.12
N GLY A 324 -9.80 -0.40 -9.89
CA GLY A 324 -8.56 -0.84 -9.28
C GLY A 324 -8.47 -2.36 -9.24
N SER A 325 -7.29 -2.87 -8.88
CA SER A 325 -7.08 -4.31 -8.71
C SER A 325 -5.86 -4.60 -7.84
N ALA A 326 -5.85 -5.77 -7.23
CA ALA A 326 -4.71 -6.29 -6.49
C ALA A 326 -4.55 -7.80 -6.72
N TRP A 327 -3.34 -8.26 -6.99
CA TRP A 327 -2.98 -9.65 -6.90
C TRP A 327 -2.75 -10.06 -5.44
N PRO A 328 -2.99 -11.33 -5.06
CA PRO A 328 -2.53 -11.84 -3.77
C PRO A 328 -1.01 -11.77 -3.71
N GLY A 329 -0.44 -11.23 -2.63
CA GLY A 329 1.00 -11.06 -2.50
C GLY A 329 1.77 -12.38 -2.37
N HIS A 330 2.97 -12.42 -2.91
CA HIS A 330 3.97 -13.47 -2.69
C HIS A 330 5.32 -12.83 -2.44
N PHE A 331 5.86 -12.94 -1.23
CA PHE A 331 7.03 -12.20 -0.81
C PHE A 331 8.31 -13.03 -0.82
N ASN A 332 9.43 -12.36 -1.13
CA ASN A 332 10.72 -12.98 -1.38
C ASN A 332 11.39 -13.49 -0.10
N LYS A 333 11.77 -14.77 -0.10
CA LYS A 333 12.37 -15.45 1.05
C LYS A 333 13.76 -14.91 1.39
N ALA A 334 14.64 -14.79 0.39
CA ALA A 334 16.04 -14.43 0.63
C ALA A 334 16.18 -13.04 1.26
N ILE A 335 15.42 -12.07 0.75
CA ILE A 335 15.41 -10.71 1.29
C ILE A 335 14.71 -10.66 2.65
N ALA A 336 13.63 -11.42 2.86
CA ALA A 336 12.94 -11.45 4.15
C ALA A 336 13.82 -12.03 5.27
N GLU A 337 14.57 -13.08 5.00
CA GLU A 337 15.51 -13.68 5.96
C GLU A 337 16.61 -12.67 6.34
N ASP A 338 17.21 -11.97 5.38
CA ASP A 338 18.19 -10.92 5.63
C ASP A 338 17.59 -9.75 6.42
N MET A 339 16.43 -9.23 6.01
CA MET A 339 15.72 -8.18 6.73
C MET A 339 15.40 -8.59 8.17
N TYR A 340 15.05 -9.85 8.41
CA TYR A 340 14.75 -10.34 9.75
C TYR A 340 15.98 -10.33 10.67
N GLU A 341 17.18 -10.61 10.13
CA GLU A 341 18.42 -10.44 10.91
C GLU A 341 18.63 -8.98 11.31
N ASN A 342 18.29 -8.03 10.45
CA ASN A 342 18.35 -6.60 10.78
C ASN A 342 17.24 -6.19 11.77
N ILE A 343 16.04 -6.77 11.68
CA ILE A 343 14.97 -6.60 12.68
C ILE A 343 15.45 -7.05 14.07
N LYS A 344 16.14 -8.18 14.18
CA LYS A 344 16.69 -8.66 15.46
C LYS A 344 17.77 -7.74 16.02
N LYS A 345 18.59 -7.12 15.15
CA LYS A 345 19.63 -6.17 15.57
C LYS A 345 19.05 -4.84 16.06
N VAL A 346 18.02 -4.33 15.38
CA VAL A 346 17.38 -3.07 15.73
C VAL A 346 16.47 -3.22 16.95
N GLY A 347 15.66 -4.27 17.00
CA GLY A 347 14.67 -4.50 18.04
C GLY A 347 13.51 -3.51 18.03
N LEU A 348 12.60 -3.66 18.99
CA LEU A 348 11.51 -2.72 19.19
C LEU A 348 11.99 -1.42 19.81
N PRO A 349 11.29 -0.29 19.56
CA PRO A 349 11.52 0.96 20.27
C PRO A 349 11.34 0.79 21.79
N THR A 350 12.05 1.61 22.56
CA THR A 350 11.78 1.74 24.00
C THR A 350 10.53 2.60 24.19
N TRP A 351 9.44 1.96 24.60
CA TRP A 351 8.18 2.62 24.92
C TRP A 351 8.25 3.29 26.28
N SER A 352 7.81 4.55 26.37
CA SER A 352 7.65 5.24 27.65
C SER A 352 6.38 4.77 28.38
N ASP A 353 6.26 5.13 29.66
CA ASP A 353 5.03 4.87 30.43
C ASP A 353 3.83 5.57 29.81
N ASP A 354 4.01 6.76 29.23
CA ASP A 354 2.96 7.50 28.53
C ASP A 354 2.52 6.81 27.23
N ASP A 355 3.45 6.23 26.45
CA ASP A 355 3.12 5.42 25.27
C ASP A 355 2.25 4.21 25.67
N GLN A 356 2.66 3.51 26.72
CA GLN A 356 1.91 2.37 27.25
C GLN A 356 0.55 2.78 27.83
N LYS A 357 0.48 3.96 28.46
CA LYS A 357 -0.76 4.51 29.00
C LYS A 357 -1.75 4.83 27.88
N LEU A 358 -1.30 5.47 26.79
CA LEU A 358 -2.15 5.72 25.63
C LEU A 358 -2.69 4.42 25.05
N ALA A 359 -1.80 3.45 24.81
CA ALA A 359 -2.17 2.17 24.22
C ALA A 359 -3.22 1.42 25.09
N LYS A 360 -2.98 1.30 26.39
CA LYS A 360 -3.91 0.65 27.31
C LYS A 360 -5.21 1.42 27.47
N GLY A 361 -5.18 2.75 27.44
CA GLY A 361 -6.37 3.60 27.49
C GLY A 361 -7.27 3.38 26.27
N LEU A 362 -6.69 3.41 25.06
CA LEU A 362 -7.43 3.13 23.84
C LEU A 362 -8.00 1.69 23.81
N GLN A 363 -7.21 0.69 24.23
CA GLN A 363 -7.68 -0.69 24.29
C GLN A 363 -8.87 -0.87 25.24
N LYS A 364 -8.90 -0.15 26.39
CA LYS A 364 -10.06 -0.12 27.31
C LYS A 364 -11.28 0.52 26.64
N GLU A 365 -11.09 1.65 25.98
CA GLU A 365 -12.17 2.37 25.28
C GLU A 365 -12.81 1.50 24.19
N LEU A 366 -11.99 0.73 23.46
CA LEU A 366 -12.44 -0.19 22.41
C LEU A 366 -13.04 -1.50 22.97
N GLY A 367 -12.96 -1.75 24.29
CA GLY A 367 -13.44 -3.00 24.90
C GLY A 367 -12.64 -4.24 24.48
N VAL A 368 -11.39 -4.07 24.02
CA VAL A 368 -10.52 -5.18 23.61
C VAL A 368 -9.56 -5.58 24.72
N ARG A 369 -8.86 -6.70 24.54
CA ARG A 369 -7.85 -7.16 25.52
C ARG A 369 -6.77 -6.08 25.72
N VAL A 370 -6.57 -5.67 26.96
CA VAL A 370 -5.58 -4.67 27.36
C VAL A 370 -4.19 -5.31 27.46
N THR A 371 -3.39 -5.14 26.42
CA THR A 371 -2.01 -5.68 26.34
C THR A 371 -0.94 -4.58 26.36
N GLY A 372 -1.31 -3.35 26.04
CA GLY A 372 -0.35 -2.28 25.73
C GLY A 372 0.33 -2.50 24.37
N LEU A 373 1.45 -1.83 24.17
CA LEU A 373 2.31 -1.98 22.98
C LEU A 373 3.15 -3.24 23.05
N ALA A 374 3.56 -3.76 21.89
CA ALA A 374 4.39 -4.95 21.79
C ALA A 374 5.74 -4.77 22.51
N THR A 375 6.18 -5.82 23.24
CA THR A 375 7.45 -5.86 23.97
C THR A 375 8.46 -6.84 23.38
N LYS A 376 8.05 -7.60 22.34
CA LYS A 376 8.90 -8.54 21.60
C LYS A 376 8.62 -8.37 20.12
N ILE A 377 9.66 -8.44 19.29
CA ILE A 377 9.53 -8.45 17.83
C ILE A 377 8.68 -9.64 17.39
N GLN A 378 8.06 -9.51 16.23
CA GLN A 378 7.32 -10.60 15.61
C GLN A 378 8.28 -11.68 15.12
N GLU A 379 8.04 -12.93 15.49
CA GLU A 379 8.79 -14.05 14.93
C GLU A 379 8.44 -14.24 13.45
N MET A 380 9.48 -14.39 12.63
CA MET A 380 9.29 -14.77 11.23
C MET A 380 8.87 -16.24 11.16
N ARG A 381 7.67 -16.48 10.66
CA ARG A 381 7.12 -17.82 10.50
C ARG A 381 7.26 -18.28 9.06
N SER A 382 7.55 -19.56 8.88
CA SER A 382 7.41 -20.18 7.56
C SER A 382 5.96 -20.07 7.10
N PRO A 383 5.72 -19.74 5.82
CA PRO A 383 4.36 -19.73 5.31
C PRO A 383 3.77 -21.15 5.41
N ARG A 384 2.52 -21.25 5.83
CA ARG A 384 1.77 -22.49 5.64
C ARG A 384 1.44 -22.54 4.16
N LEU A 385 1.95 -23.53 3.45
CA LEU A 385 1.55 -23.77 2.08
C LEU A 385 0.05 -24.07 2.06
N PRO A 386 -0.72 -23.50 1.12
CA PRO A 386 -2.11 -23.90 0.90
C PRO A 386 -2.12 -25.42 0.67
N GLN A 387 -2.89 -26.15 1.45
CA GLN A 387 -3.17 -27.52 1.07
C GLN A 387 -4.06 -27.46 -0.17
N ASN A 388 -3.75 -28.26 -1.17
CA ASN A 388 -4.52 -28.32 -2.40
C ASN A 388 -5.95 -28.78 -2.05
N THR A 389 -6.89 -27.83 -1.96
CA THR A 389 -8.28 -28.06 -1.57
C THR A 389 -9.13 -28.58 -2.73
N ASP A 390 -8.59 -28.58 -3.96
CA ASP A 390 -9.28 -29.02 -5.17
C ASP A 390 -8.96 -30.50 -5.53
N ALA A 391 -8.27 -31.24 -4.65
CA ALA A 391 -8.02 -32.67 -4.87
C ALA A 391 -9.36 -33.44 -4.83
N GLU A 392 -9.73 -34.05 -5.93
CA GLU A 392 -10.90 -34.92 -6.03
C GLU A 392 -10.90 -35.97 -4.89
N GLY A 393 -11.92 -35.95 -4.06
CA GLY A 393 -12.18 -36.94 -3.00
C GLY A 393 -11.54 -36.69 -1.64
N GLY A 394 -10.85 -35.56 -1.43
CA GLY A 394 -10.40 -35.16 -0.11
C GLY A 394 -11.50 -34.43 0.64
N GLY A 395 -11.96 -34.96 1.76
CA GLY A 395 -12.86 -34.22 2.66
C GLY A 395 -12.22 -32.89 3.00
N GLU A 396 -12.90 -31.78 2.70
CA GLU A 396 -12.45 -30.42 3.04
C GLU A 396 -12.31 -30.32 4.56
N GLY A 397 -11.06 -30.41 5.02
CA GLY A 397 -10.77 -30.07 6.40
C GLY A 397 -10.93 -28.56 6.55
N PHE A 398 -11.96 -28.11 7.25
CA PHE A 398 -12.25 -26.71 7.54
C PHE A 398 -11.08 -25.95 8.21
N GLY A 399 -10.02 -26.65 8.61
CA GLY A 399 -8.92 -26.11 9.40
C GLY A 399 -7.82 -25.37 8.65
N ASN A 400 -7.74 -25.42 7.31
CA ASN A 400 -6.62 -24.86 6.53
C ASN A 400 -7.04 -24.00 5.32
N GLN A 401 -8.28 -23.63 5.24
CA GLN A 401 -8.76 -22.68 4.22
C GLN A 401 -8.15 -21.30 4.47
N PRO A 402 -7.72 -20.56 3.43
CA PRO A 402 -7.45 -19.13 3.57
C PRO A 402 -8.70 -18.48 4.16
N THR A 403 -8.55 -17.86 5.34
CA THR A 403 -9.71 -17.28 6.04
C THR A 403 -10.20 -15.98 5.42
N GLY A 404 -9.55 -15.54 4.32
CA GLY A 404 -9.80 -14.26 3.68
C GLY A 404 -9.37 -13.09 4.57
N GLY A 405 -8.65 -12.16 4.04
CA GLY A 405 -8.19 -10.95 4.71
C GLY A 405 -8.37 -9.73 3.84
N GLY A 406 -7.73 -8.64 4.19
CA GLY A 406 -7.60 -7.46 3.35
C GLY A 406 -6.91 -7.78 2.02
N SER A 407 -6.87 -6.80 1.14
CA SER A 407 -6.07 -6.83 -0.09
C SER A 407 -5.13 -5.63 -0.04
N ASP A 408 -3.94 -5.80 -0.60
CA ASP A 408 -2.94 -4.74 -0.71
C ASP A 408 -2.37 -4.85 -2.12
N ASP A 409 -2.40 -3.78 -2.89
CA ASP A 409 -1.98 -3.78 -4.29
C ASP A 409 -0.45 -3.86 -4.47
N ILE A 410 0.35 -3.93 -3.36
CA ILE A 410 1.75 -4.38 -3.41
C ILE A 410 1.87 -5.82 -3.93
N GLY A 411 0.81 -6.59 -3.87
CA GLY A 411 0.74 -7.90 -4.48
C GLY A 411 1.13 -7.88 -5.95
N ASP A 412 0.60 -6.94 -6.75
CA ASP A 412 0.95 -6.81 -8.17
C ASP A 412 2.46 -6.63 -8.39
N VAL A 413 3.10 -5.82 -7.55
CA VAL A 413 4.56 -5.57 -7.61
C VAL A 413 5.34 -6.83 -7.26
N SER A 414 4.89 -7.59 -6.24
CA SER A 414 5.58 -8.80 -5.79
C SER A 414 5.69 -9.88 -6.87
N TRP A 415 4.80 -9.90 -7.86
CA TRP A 415 4.83 -10.86 -8.97
C TRP A 415 5.68 -10.44 -10.18
N VAL A 416 6.32 -9.26 -10.14
CA VAL A 416 7.16 -8.78 -11.24
C VAL A 416 8.61 -8.48 -10.83
N VAL A 417 8.87 -8.38 -9.53
CA VAL A 417 10.21 -8.13 -8.97
C VAL A 417 10.29 -8.70 -7.54
N PRO A 418 11.45 -9.23 -7.10
CA PRO A 418 11.64 -9.67 -5.72
C PRO A 418 11.25 -8.58 -4.73
N THR A 419 10.21 -8.83 -3.92
CA THR A 419 9.59 -7.83 -3.02
C THR A 419 9.45 -8.39 -1.62
N VAL A 420 9.65 -7.55 -0.61
CA VAL A 420 9.30 -7.81 0.80
C VAL A 420 8.56 -6.62 1.38
N THR A 421 7.75 -6.86 2.43
CA THR A 421 7.07 -5.82 3.20
C THR A 421 7.56 -5.82 4.64
N LEU A 422 8.28 -4.76 5.03
CA LEU A 422 8.59 -4.49 6.43
C LEU A 422 7.32 -4.00 7.14
N ARG A 423 6.92 -4.68 8.21
CA ARG A 423 5.91 -4.21 9.15
C ARG A 423 6.61 -3.48 10.30
N TYR A 424 6.25 -2.21 10.57
CA TYR A 424 6.90 -1.40 11.61
C TYR A 424 5.89 -0.89 12.65
N PRO A 425 6.32 -0.75 13.93
CA PRO A 425 5.40 -0.62 15.07
C PRO A 425 4.97 0.84 15.30
N SER A 426 4.09 1.38 14.50
CA SER A 426 3.53 2.73 14.66
C SER A 426 2.06 2.73 15.12
N ASN A 427 1.41 1.56 15.16
CA ASN A 427 0.01 1.41 15.53
C ASN A 427 -0.17 0.74 16.90
N ILE A 428 -1.30 0.99 17.55
CA ILE A 428 -1.69 0.35 18.82
C ILE A 428 -2.41 -0.97 18.51
N PRO A 429 -2.05 -2.09 19.19
CA PRO A 429 -2.75 -3.37 18.98
C PRO A 429 -4.24 -3.31 19.37
N GLY A 430 -5.09 -4.02 18.62
CA GLY A 430 -6.52 -4.18 18.93
C GLY A 430 -7.44 -3.18 18.26
N GLY A 431 -6.94 -2.27 17.45
CA GLY A 431 -7.77 -1.42 16.59
C GLY A 431 -8.52 -2.26 15.53
N PRO A 432 -9.73 -1.83 15.12
CA PRO A 432 -10.57 -2.60 14.20
C PRO A 432 -10.11 -2.52 12.73
N GLY A 433 -9.05 -1.77 12.42
CA GLY A 433 -8.66 -1.43 11.04
C GLY A 433 -9.62 -0.40 10.44
N HIS A 434 -9.21 0.34 9.40
CA HIS A 434 -10.02 1.35 8.68
C HIS A 434 -10.98 2.13 9.60
N ASN A 435 -10.46 2.69 10.69
CA ASN A 435 -11.25 3.27 11.77
C ASN A 435 -10.49 4.41 12.46
N TRP A 436 -11.21 5.38 13.01
CA TRP A 436 -10.66 6.50 13.80
C TRP A 436 -9.63 6.05 14.86
N ALA A 437 -9.84 4.86 15.47
CA ALA A 437 -8.99 4.36 16.56
C ALA A 437 -7.52 4.18 16.13
N ASN A 438 -7.26 3.81 14.88
CA ASN A 438 -5.90 3.69 14.38
C ASN A 438 -5.23 5.08 14.25
N GLY A 439 -5.98 6.14 13.93
CA GLY A 439 -5.49 7.52 13.88
C GLY A 439 -4.95 8.06 15.22
N VAL A 440 -5.36 7.47 16.34
CA VAL A 440 -4.97 7.92 17.70
C VAL A 440 -3.46 7.95 17.91
N SER A 441 -2.71 6.97 17.35
CA SER A 441 -1.25 6.90 17.52
C SER A 441 -0.45 7.62 16.42
N MET A 442 -1.06 7.97 15.29
CA MET A 442 -0.35 8.25 14.03
C MET A 442 0.41 9.59 13.98
N ALA A 443 0.17 10.53 14.90
CA ALA A 443 0.99 11.75 15.09
C ALA A 443 1.41 11.88 16.57
N THR A 444 1.94 10.79 17.13
CA THR A 444 2.39 10.68 18.52
C THR A 444 3.78 10.07 18.61
N PRO A 445 4.42 10.14 19.78
CA PRO A 445 5.70 9.47 20.01
C PRO A 445 5.71 7.97 19.64
N ILE A 446 4.57 7.27 19.66
CA ILE A 446 4.45 5.88 19.24
C ILE A 446 4.82 5.75 17.75
N ALA A 447 4.14 6.52 16.88
CA ALA A 447 4.41 6.49 15.45
C ALA A 447 5.84 6.97 15.13
N HIS A 448 6.30 8.05 15.75
CA HIS A 448 7.64 8.60 15.53
C HIS A 448 8.73 7.57 15.86
N LYS A 449 8.63 6.85 16.97
CA LYS A 449 9.56 5.79 17.37
C LYS A 449 9.52 4.60 16.43
N GLY A 450 8.32 4.20 16.00
CA GLY A 450 8.12 3.12 15.04
C GLY A 450 8.77 3.41 13.69
N VAL A 451 8.62 4.64 13.19
CA VAL A 451 9.26 5.12 11.95
C VAL A 451 10.78 5.06 12.05
N VAL A 452 11.37 5.54 13.15
CA VAL A 452 12.83 5.50 13.36
C VAL A 452 13.35 4.05 13.39
N ALA A 453 12.65 3.16 14.09
CA ALA A 453 13.04 1.74 14.13
C ALA A 453 12.94 1.09 12.74
N GLY A 454 11.84 1.32 12.03
CA GLY A 454 11.66 0.81 10.67
C GLY A 454 12.69 1.35 9.69
N ALA A 455 13.02 2.66 9.76
CA ALA A 455 14.05 3.26 8.92
C ALA A 455 15.43 2.63 9.11
N LYS A 456 15.79 2.27 10.34
CA LYS A 456 17.04 1.55 10.63
C LYS A 456 17.05 0.18 9.96
N VAL A 457 15.95 -0.58 10.04
CA VAL A 457 15.84 -1.89 9.38
C VAL A 457 15.94 -1.75 7.85
N GLN A 458 15.19 -0.81 7.24
CA GLN A 458 15.26 -0.56 5.81
C GLN A 458 16.69 -0.20 5.37
N ALA A 459 17.33 0.76 6.06
CA ALA A 459 18.67 1.21 5.72
C ALA A 459 19.72 0.08 5.85
N MET A 460 19.66 -0.73 6.91
CA MET A 460 20.57 -1.86 7.08
C MET A 460 20.38 -2.92 5.99
N THR A 461 19.14 -3.23 5.63
CA THR A 461 18.83 -4.18 4.55
C THR A 461 19.28 -3.64 3.18
N MET A 462 19.13 -2.33 2.92
CA MET A 462 19.69 -1.72 1.70
C MET A 462 21.23 -1.88 1.63
N VAL A 463 21.94 -1.73 2.75
CA VAL A 463 23.40 -1.95 2.79
C VAL A 463 23.75 -3.40 2.49
N ASP A 464 23.02 -4.37 3.03
CA ASP A 464 23.25 -5.77 2.73
C ASP A 464 23.09 -6.06 1.23
N ILE A 465 22.05 -5.51 0.60
CA ILE A 465 21.83 -5.62 -0.85
C ILE A 465 22.97 -4.97 -1.65
N LEU A 466 23.49 -3.81 -1.21
CA LEU A 466 24.59 -3.11 -1.87
C LEU A 466 25.92 -3.87 -1.75
N LEU A 467 26.18 -4.46 -0.59
CA LEU A 467 27.47 -5.12 -0.29
C LEU A 467 27.52 -6.59 -0.72
N HIS A 468 26.36 -7.25 -0.83
CA HIS A 468 26.28 -8.69 -1.09
C HIS A 468 25.52 -9.01 -2.39
N PRO A 469 26.16 -8.95 -3.57
CA PRO A 469 25.51 -9.30 -4.86
C PRO A 469 24.90 -10.72 -4.86
N GLY A 470 25.42 -11.62 -4.00
CA GLY A 470 24.86 -12.96 -3.79
C GLY A 470 23.44 -12.94 -3.23
N LEU A 471 23.08 -11.92 -2.43
CA LEU A 471 21.72 -11.75 -1.90
C LEU A 471 20.73 -11.42 -3.01
N VAL A 472 21.09 -10.48 -3.90
CA VAL A 472 20.27 -10.16 -5.09
C VAL A 472 20.09 -11.39 -5.98
N LYS A 473 21.18 -12.15 -6.21
CA LYS A 473 21.10 -13.39 -6.98
C LYS A 473 20.15 -14.40 -6.32
N ALA A 474 20.27 -14.62 -5.01
CA ALA A 474 19.40 -15.54 -4.26
C ALA A 474 17.93 -15.08 -4.30
N ALA A 475 17.68 -13.77 -4.26
CA ALA A 475 16.34 -13.21 -4.40
C ALA A 475 15.73 -13.54 -5.76
N TRP A 476 16.47 -13.35 -6.85
CA TRP A 476 16.02 -13.69 -8.20
C TRP A 476 15.93 -15.20 -8.44
N ASP A 477 16.81 -16.00 -7.85
CA ASP A 477 16.72 -17.47 -7.90
C ASP A 477 15.42 -17.95 -7.23
N TYR A 478 15.05 -17.41 -6.06
CA TYR A 478 13.77 -17.71 -5.41
C TYR A 478 12.58 -17.23 -6.25
N PHE A 479 12.63 -16.00 -6.74
CA PHE A 479 11.59 -15.40 -7.58
C PHE A 479 11.29 -16.24 -8.82
N ASN A 480 12.33 -16.65 -9.56
CA ASN A 480 12.17 -17.36 -10.83
C ASN A 480 11.82 -18.84 -10.65
N ASN A 481 12.40 -19.51 -9.63
CA ASN A 481 12.35 -20.96 -9.48
C ASN A 481 11.32 -21.44 -8.44
N VAL A 482 10.79 -20.54 -7.61
CA VAL A 482 9.78 -20.86 -6.59
C VAL A 482 8.54 -20.02 -6.81
N GLU A 483 8.66 -18.71 -6.67
CA GLU A 483 7.54 -17.78 -6.68
C GLU A 483 6.79 -17.78 -8.01
N THR A 484 7.49 -17.51 -9.10
CA THR A 484 6.90 -17.38 -10.44
C THR A 484 7.11 -18.61 -11.33
N LYS A 485 7.48 -19.77 -10.76
CA LYS A 485 7.75 -20.99 -11.50
C LYS A 485 6.50 -21.48 -12.23
N GLU A 486 5.42 -21.66 -11.51
CA GLU A 486 4.17 -22.23 -12.02
C GLU A 486 3.16 -21.16 -12.49
N LEU A 487 3.16 -20.00 -11.83
CA LEU A 487 2.23 -18.91 -12.09
C LEU A 487 2.98 -17.64 -12.53
N LYS A 488 2.50 -17.02 -13.59
CA LYS A 488 3.03 -15.75 -14.09
C LYS A 488 2.00 -14.64 -13.92
N TYR A 489 2.48 -13.47 -13.58
CA TYR A 489 1.62 -12.27 -13.46
C TYR A 489 0.81 -12.01 -14.74
N LYS A 490 -0.46 -11.75 -14.56
CA LYS A 490 -1.38 -11.29 -15.61
C LYS A 490 -2.14 -10.08 -15.05
N SER A 491 -2.06 -8.97 -15.73
CA SER A 491 -2.80 -7.77 -15.29
C SER A 491 -4.30 -7.97 -15.36
N PHE A 492 -5.03 -7.57 -14.32
CA PHE A 492 -6.48 -7.42 -14.38
C PHE A 492 -6.91 -6.19 -15.19
N ILE A 493 -6.01 -5.21 -15.37
CA ILE A 493 -6.30 -3.94 -16.06
C ILE A 493 -6.42 -4.19 -17.55
N ARG A 494 -7.60 -3.95 -18.11
CA ARG A 494 -7.89 -4.03 -19.54
C ARG A 494 -7.27 -2.84 -20.28
N ASP A 495 -7.18 -2.89 -21.60
CA ASP A 495 -6.54 -1.82 -22.40
C ASP A 495 -7.34 -0.50 -22.39
N GLN A 496 -8.67 -0.60 -22.25
CA GLN A 496 -9.55 0.57 -22.15
C GLN A 496 -9.59 1.20 -20.75
N ASP A 497 -9.17 0.49 -19.70
CA ASP A 497 -9.25 0.98 -18.33
C ASP A 497 -8.15 2.03 -18.08
N LYS A 498 -8.49 3.03 -17.31
CA LYS A 498 -7.61 4.13 -16.89
C LYS A 498 -7.72 4.34 -15.39
N PRO A 499 -6.69 4.90 -14.75
CA PRO A 499 -6.77 5.25 -13.33
C PRO A 499 -8.01 6.10 -13.03
N ALA A 500 -8.71 5.76 -11.96
CA ALA A 500 -9.98 6.38 -11.59
C ALA A 500 -9.78 7.69 -10.80
N ILE A 501 -8.98 8.61 -11.34
CA ILE A 501 -8.49 9.83 -10.67
C ILE A 501 -9.59 10.80 -10.20
N TRP A 502 -10.84 10.64 -10.65
CA TRP A 502 -11.99 11.42 -10.19
C TRP A 502 -12.55 10.92 -8.83
N LEU A 503 -12.18 9.71 -8.42
CA LEU A 503 -12.64 9.18 -7.12
C LEU A 503 -12.16 10.10 -6.00
N ASN A 504 -13.01 10.22 -4.96
CA ASN A 504 -12.79 11.06 -3.80
C ASN A 504 -12.73 12.58 -4.05
N GLN A 505 -12.74 13.06 -5.31
CA GLN A 505 -12.66 14.48 -5.62
C GLN A 505 -13.75 15.28 -4.90
N LYS A 506 -15.01 14.87 -5.01
CA LYS A 506 -16.15 15.55 -4.38
C LYS A 506 -16.01 15.62 -2.86
N THR A 507 -15.56 14.54 -2.24
CA THR A 507 -15.34 14.49 -0.79
C THR A 507 -14.22 15.44 -0.39
N MET A 508 -13.09 15.42 -1.10
CA MET A 508 -11.97 16.31 -0.79
C MET A 508 -12.29 17.79 -1.05
N GLU A 509 -13.08 18.11 -2.08
CA GLU A 509 -13.59 19.47 -2.32
C GLU A 509 -14.44 19.97 -1.13
N GLN A 510 -15.22 19.10 -0.50
CA GLN A 510 -16.02 19.44 0.69
C GLN A 510 -15.18 19.74 1.94
N TYR A 511 -14.05 19.02 2.13
CA TYR A 511 -13.32 19.05 3.40
C TYR A 511 -11.97 19.79 3.33
N ARG A 512 -11.27 19.82 2.19
CA ARG A 512 -9.89 20.29 2.05
C ARG A 512 -9.65 21.68 2.64
N ASP A 513 -10.50 22.67 2.32
CA ASP A 513 -10.31 24.03 2.83
C ASP A 513 -10.52 24.13 4.35
N ARG A 514 -11.42 23.31 4.90
CA ARG A 514 -11.63 23.23 6.36
C ARG A 514 -10.47 22.52 7.06
N MET A 515 -9.81 21.57 6.40
CA MET A 515 -8.67 20.81 6.93
C MET A 515 -7.39 21.66 6.95
N LYS A 516 -7.22 22.58 6.00
CA LYS A 516 -6.03 23.45 5.92
C LYS A 516 -5.72 24.21 7.21
N GLN A 517 -6.71 24.60 7.99
CA GLN A 517 -6.51 25.28 9.28
C GLN A 517 -5.80 24.40 10.34
N TYR A 518 -5.81 23.08 10.13
CA TYR A 518 -5.17 22.10 11.00
C TYR A 518 -3.83 21.59 10.45
N TYR A 519 -3.38 22.09 9.28
CA TYR A 519 -2.09 21.69 8.75
C TYR A 519 -0.97 22.05 9.72
N TYR A 520 -0.06 21.11 9.94
CA TYR A 520 1.04 21.30 10.89
C TYR A 520 2.01 22.36 10.38
N ASP A 521 2.32 23.32 11.25
CA ASP A 521 3.30 24.39 11.01
C ASP A 521 4.55 24.19 11.88
N PRO A 522 5.56 23.44 11.40
CA PRO A 522 6.77 23.14 12.17
C PRO A 522 7.68 24.35 12.40
N ALA A 523 7.40 25.50 11.77
CA ALA A 523 8.11 26.74 12.05
C ALA A 523 7.63 27.43 13.33
N LYS A 524 6.42 27.11 13.80
CA LYS A 524 5.82 27.73 15.00
C LYS A 524 5.73 26.77 16.18
N TYR A 525 5.59 25.47 15.92
CA TYR A 525 5.34 24.47 16.96
C TYR A 525 6.35 23.33 16.86
N ASP A 526 6.81 22.84 17.98
CA ASP A 526 7.76 21.72 18.00
C ASP A 526 7.09 20.40 17.59
N THR A 527 5.84 20.17 17.98
CA THR A 527 5.06 18.98 17.61
C THR A 527 3.65 19.34 17.16
N TYR A 528 3.02 18.46 16.43
CA TYR A 528 1.62 18.64 16.04
C TYR A 528 0.68 18.64 17.24
N LEU A 529 0.98 17.83 18.26
CA LEU A 529 0.22 17.82 19.53
C LEU A 529 0.29 19.19 20.24
N GLU A 530 1.46 19.85 20.23
CA GLU A 530 1.62 21.20 20.75
C GLU A 530 0.74 22.19 19.99
N GLN A 531 0.75 22.16 18.65
CA GLN A 531 -0.11 23.02 17.83
C GLN A 531 -1.59 22.84 18.14
N LEU A 532 -2.02 21.58 18.38
CA LEU A 532 -3.41 21.26 18.71
C LEU A 532 -3.78 21.53 20.18
N GLY A 533 -2.80 21.86 21.03
CA GLY A 533 -3.00 22.02 22.48
C GLY A 533 -3.38 20.70 23.18
N ILE A 534 -2.98 19.56 22.62
CA ILE A 534 -3.32 18.22 23.14
C ILE A 534 -2.20 17.71 24.05
N LYS A 535 -2.57 17.34 25.29
CA LYS A 535 -1.65 16.71 26.23
C LYS A 535 -1.43 15.24 25.86
N TYR A 536 -0.19 14.78 25.91
CA TYR A 536 0.16 13.37 25.67
C TYR A 536 0.41 12.63 26.98
N PRO A 537 -0.25 11.49 27.22
CA PRO A 537 -1.45 10.97 26.55
C PRO A 537 -2.73 11.59 27.14
N THR A 538 -3.82 11.63 26.35
CA THR A 538 -5.15 11.97 26.83
C THR A 538 -6.04 10.72 26.81
N VAL A 539 -6.30 10.14 27.98
CA VAL A 539 -7.07 8.89 28.16
C VAL A 539 -8.02 9.00 29.34
N ARG A 540 -9.12 8.21 29.32
CA ARG A 540 -10.11 8.07 30.40
C ARG A 540 -9.77 6.95 31.37
#